data_44a91720363f601a7a70ab5030cce75f
#
_entry.id   44a91720363f601a7a70ab5030cce75f
#
_cell.length_a   1.000
_cell.length_b   1.000
_cell.length_c   1.000
_cell.angle_alpha   90.00
_cell.angle_beta   90.00
_cell.angle_gamma   90.00
#
_symmetry.space_group_name_H-M   'P 1'
#
loop_
_entity.id
_entity.type
_entity.pdbx_description
1 polymer ?
#
loop_
_entity_poly.entity_id
_entity_poly.type
_entity_poly.pdbx_seq_one_letter_code
_entity_poly.pdbx_strand_id
1 'polypeptide(L)'
;MRKSKPKKRILLPDPKYHDIEVTRFVNNLMLQGKKSIAYSIFYDAIDMVGEKMKDSDKAPLDIWRKALENVTPQIEVKSRRIGGANFQVPTELRPERKVSLSMKNMILYARKRSGRSMAEKLCAEIVAAYNNEGGAFKRKEDMHKMAEANKAFAHFRF
;
A
#
# COMPACT_ATOMS: atom_id res chain seq x y z
N MET A 1 15.28 -26.09 3.42
CA MET A 1 15.33 -24.69 2.88
C MET A 1 15.12 -24.74 1.37
N ARG A 2 14.35 -23.80 0.79
CA ARG A 2 14.20 -23.70 -0.66
C ARG A 2 15.50 -23.19 -1.28
N LYS A 3 16.15 -23.98 -2.14
CA LYS A 3 17.39 -23.60 -2.85
C LYS A 3 17.12 -22.64 -4.02
N SER A 4 15.93 -22.69 -4.63
CA SER A 4 15.56 -21.86 -5.79
C SER A 4 14.46 -20.84 -5.46
N LYS A 5 14.55 -19.66 -6.08
CA LYS A 5 13.47 -18.66 -6.00
C LYS A 5 12.29 -19.11 -6.88
N PRO A 6 11.03 -18.94 -6.45
CA PRO A 6 9.88 -19.25 -7.28
C PRO A 6 9.87 -18.35 -8.53
N LYS A 7 9.46 -18.92 -9.67
CA LYS A 7 9.28 -18.14 -10.90
C LYS A 7 8.22 -17.04 -10.67
N LYS A 8 8.52 -15.81 -11.08
CA LYS A 8 7.55 -14.72 -11.04
C LYS A 8 6.46 -14.96 -12.09
N ARG A 9 5.20 -14.85 -11.67
CA ARG A 9 4.07 -14.91 -12.59
C ARG A 9 3.98 -13.62 -13.37
N ILE A 10 3.73 -13.70 -14.67
CA ILE A 10 3.46 -12.54 -15.52
C ILE A 10 2.05 -12.02 -15.15
N LEU A 11 1.95 -10.76 -14.83
CA LEU A 11 0.68 -10.08 -14.59
C LEU A 11 0.26 -9.40 -15.89
N LEU A 12 -0.97 -9.64 -16.31
CA LEU A 12 -1.58 -8.91 -17.41
C LEU A 12 -1.99 -7.52 -16.94
N PRO A 13 -1.86 -6.50 -17.79
CA PRO A 13 -2.31 -5.14 -17.47
C PRO A 13 -3.85 -5.10 -17.28
N ASP A 14 -4.31 -4.05 -16.63
CA ASP A 14 -5.72 -3.78 -16.41
C ASP A 14 -6.47 -3.48 -17.72
N PRO A 15 -7.73 -3.94 -17.89
CA PRO A 15 -8.50 -3.69 -19.11
C PRO A 15 -8.83 -2.20 -19.38
N LYS A 16 -9.09 -1.38 -18.33
CA LYS A 16 -9.53 0.02 -18.46
C LYS A 16 -8.34 0.97 -18.63
N TYR A 17 -7.30 0.81 -17.81
CA TYR A 17 -6.15 1.73 -17.73
C TYR A 17 -4.87 1.17 -18.31
N HIS A 18 -4.86 -0.08 -18.73
CA HIS A 18 -3.69 -0.81 -19.26
C HIS A 18 -2.46 -0.78 -18.34
N ASP A 19 -2.68 -0.75 -17.02
CA ASP A 19 -1.66 -0.61 -15.99
C ASP A 19 -1.51 -1.88 -15.13
N ILE A 20 -0.26 -2.32 -14.97
CA ILE A 20 0.10 -3.49 -14.16
C ILE A 20 -0.06 -3.18 -12.65
N GLU A 21 0.16 -1.92 -12.23
CA GLU A 21 0.01 -1.54 -10.82
C GLU A 21 -1.44 -1.61 -10.38
N VAL A 22 -2.38 -1.21 -11.26
CA VAL A 22 -3.82 -1.36 -11.04
C VAL A 22 -4.17 -2.85 -10.85
N THR A 23 -3.68 -3.72 -11.72
CA THR A 23 -3.89 -5.18 -11.59
C THR A 23 -3.35 -5.71 -10.26
N ARG A 24 -2.17 -5.25 -9.83
CA ARG A 24 -1.59 -5.63 -8.52
C ARG A 24 -2.45 -5.13 -7.36
N PHE A 25 -2.95 -3.91 -7.43
CA PHE A 25 -3.82 -3.34 -6.41
C PHE A 25 -5.12 -4.11 -6.30
N VAL A 26 -5.80 -4.36 -7.42
CA VAL A 26 -7.04 -5.14 -7.49
C VAL A 26 -6.84 -6.56 -6.95
N ASN A 27 -5.72 -7.21 -7.26
CA ASN A 27 -5.39 -8.53 -6.71
C ASN A 27 -5.20 -8.52 -5.18
N ASN A 28 -4.71 -7.41 -4.59
CA ASN A 28 -4.64 -7.23 -3.13
C ASN A 28 -5.99 -6.85 -2.51
N LEU A 29 -6.84 -6.15 -3.26
CA LEU A 29 -8.19 -5.77 -2.84
C LEU A 29 -9.16 -6.95 -2.85
N MET A 30 -8.95 -7.90 -3.76
CA MET A 30 -9.80 -9.06 -3.97
C MET A 30 -9.93 -9.93 -2.71
N LEU A 31 -11.15 -10.38 -2.41
CA LEU A 31 -11.47 -11.37 -1.38
C LEU A 31 -12.16 -12.56 -2.03
N GLN A 32 -11.89 -13.78 -1.54
CA GLN A 32 -12.56 -15.03 -1.97
C GLN A 32 -12.51 -15.27 -3.49
N GLY A 33 -11.50 -14.76 -4.20
CA GLY A 33 -11.37 -14.92 -5.64
C GLY A 33 -12.33 -14.05 -6.49
N LYS A 34 -13.12 -13.16 -5.87
CA LYS A 34 -14.12 -12.31 -6.55
C LYS A 34 -13.44 -11.13 -7.26
N LYS A 35 -12.76 -11.40 -8.36
CA LYS A 35 -11.92 -10.42 -9.05
C LYS A 35 -12.72 -9.34 -9.78
N SER A 36 -13.84 -9.68 -10.41
CA SER A 36 -14.71 -8.71 -11.09
C SER A 36 -15.25 -7.65 -10.13
N ILE A 37 -15.70 -8.06 -8.95
CA ILE A 37 -16.16 -7.14 -7.91
C ILE A 37 -15.03 -6.22 -7.42
N ALA A 38 -13.81 -6.74 -7.30
CA ALA A 38 -12.67 -5.94 -6.90
C ALA A 38 -12.30 -4.88 -7.96
N TYR A 39 -12.44 -5.20 -9.25
CA TYR A 39 -12.30 -4.22 -10.33
C TYR A 39 -13.38 -3.14 -10.26
N SER A 40 -14.66 -3.51 -10.13
CA SER A 40 -15.74 -2.52 -10.00
C SER A 40 -15.49 -1.58 -8.82
N ILE A 41 -15.15 -2.11 -7.63
CA ILE A 41 -14.83 -1.28 -6.46
C ILE A 41 -13.69 -0.29 -6.75
N PHE A 42 -12.63 -0.73 -7.44
CA PHE A 42 -11.51 0.14 -7.76
C PHE A 42 -11.92 1.23 -8.77
N TYR A 43 -12.63 0.87 -9.84
CA TYR A 43 -13.07 1.84 -10.85
C TYR A 43 -14.01 2.87 -10.26
N ASP A 44 -15.03 2.44 -9.51
CA ASP A 44 -15.95 3.33 -8.82
C ASP A 44 -15.21 4.28 -7.86
N ALA A 45 -14.20 3.77 -7.14
CA ALA A 45 -13.39 4.60 -6.25
C ALA A 45 -12.59 5.66 -7.02
N ILE A 46 -11.98 5.32 -8.16
CA ILE A 46 -11.21 6.26 -8.99
C ILE A 46 -12.15 7.31 -9.63
N ASP A 47 -13.32 6.90 -10.10
CA ASP A 47 -14.31 7.82 -10.66
C ASP A 47 -14.79 8.82 -9.58
N MET A 48 -15.05 8.36 -8.34
CA MET A 48 -15.36 9.22 -7.18
C MET A 48 -14.19 10.14 -6.78
N VAL A 49 -12.93 9.70 -6.93
CA VAL A 49 -11.75 10.57 -6.71
C VAL A 49 -11.75 11.70 -7.71
N GLY A 50 -12.04 11.41 -8.99
CA GLY A 50 -12.16 12.44 -10.02
C GLY A 50 -13.26 13.46 -9.73
N GLU A 51 -14.40 13.01 -9.17
CA GLU A 51 -15.48 13.91 -8.76
C GLU A 51 -15.11 14.82 -7.60
N LYS A 52 -14.38 14.29 -6.60
CA LYS A 52 -13.97 15.03 -5.40
C LYS A 52 -12.79 15.98 -5.63
N MET A 53 -11.95 15.67 -6.60
CA MET A 53 -10.72 16.40 -6.90
C MET A 53 -10.78 17.12 -8.25
N LYS A 54 -11.96 17.63 -8.63
CA LYS A 54 -12.19 18.36 -9.90
C LYS A 54 -11.29 19.57 -10.08
N ASP A 55 -10.90 20.21 -8.99
CA ASP A 55 -10.01 21.37 -9.00
C ASP A 55 -8.54 21.01 -9.26
N SER A 56 -8.21 19.72 -9.33
CA SER A 56 -6.86 19.24 -9.62
C SER A 56 -6.70 19.02 -11.12
N ASP A 57 -5.66 19.61 -11.74
CA ASP A 57 -5.30 19.41 -13.14
C ASP A 57 -4.82 18.00 -13.47
N LYS A 58 -4.81 17.08 -12.48
CA LYS A 58 -4.27 15.72 -12.60
C LYS A 58 -5.36 14.71 -12.90
N ALA A 59 -5.01 13.71 -13.71
CA ALA A 59 -5.90 12.58 -13.93
C ALA A 59 -6.15 11.81 -12.59
N PRO A 60 -7.36 11.28 -12.36
CA PRO A 60 -7.70 10.56 -11.13
C PRO A 60 -6.75 9.39 -10.82
N LEU A 61 -6.24 8.72 -11.85
CA LEU A 61 -5.26 7.65 -11.72
C LEU A 61 -3.91 8.17 -11.19
N ASP A 62 -3.47 9.35 -11.61
CA ASP A 62 -2.22 9.95 -11.15
C ASP A 62 -2.32 10.44 -9.70
N ILE A 63 -3.52 10.89 -9.28
CA ILE A 63 -3.82 11.18 -7.88
C ILE A 63 -3.66 9.91 -7.03
N TRP A 64 -4.20 8.79 -7.49
CA TRP A 64 -4.03 7.49 -6.80
C TRP A 64 -2.56 7.04 -6.74
N ARG A 65 -1.79 7.18 -7.84
CA ARG A 65 -0.35 6.86 -7.86
C ARG A 65 0.41 7.73 -6.86
N LYS A 66 0.11 9.03 -6.83
CA LYS A 66 0.72 9.95 -5.87
C LYS A 66 0.36 9.62 -4.44
N ALA A 67 -0.89 9.24 -4.16
CA ALA A 67 -1.33 8.76 -2.86
C ALA A 67 -0.56 7.49 -2.43
N LEU A 68 -0.35 6.53 -3.33
CA LEU A 68 0.47 5.34 -3.07
C LEU A 68 1.92 5.71 -2.75
N GLU A 69 2.52 6.62 -3.50
CA GLU A 69 3.87 7.12 -3.24
C GLU A 69 3.98 7.74 -1.85
N ASN A 70 3.03 8.60 -1.48
CA ASN A 70 2.98 9.25 -0.17
C ASN A 70 2.89 8.24 1.00
N VAL A 71 2.21 7.11 0.81
CA VAL A 71 2.05 6.04 1.81
C VAL A 71 3.23 5.05 1.80
N THR A 72 4.10 5.11 0.79
CA THR A 72 5.18 4.14 0.62
C THR A 72 6.26 4.29 1.69
N PRO A 73 6.47 3.27 2.57
CA PRO A 73 7.52 3.31 3.58
C PRO A 73 8.88 2.99 2.96
N GLN A 74 9.94 3.58 3.52
CA GLN A 74 11.33 3.30 3.12
C GLN A 74 11.97 2.19 3.96
N ILE A 75 11.54 2.07 5.21
CA ILE A 75 12.12 1.19 6.23
C ILE A 75 11.01 0.40 6.88
N GLU A 76 11.26 -0.88 7.21
CA GLU A 76 10.42 -1.69 8.09
C GLU A 76 11.24 -2.19 9.27
N VAL A 77 10.55 -2.46 10.38
CA VAL A 77 11.17 -3.03 11.58
C VAL A 77 10.84 -4.51 11.63
N LYS A 78 11.87 -5.35 11.74
CA LYS A 78 11.76 -6.80 11.85
C LYS A 78 12.23 -7.26 13.23
N SER A 79 11.41 -8.07 13.88
CA SER A 79 11.84 -8.73 15.13
C SER A 79 12.85 -9.85 14.82
N ARG A 80 14.00 -9.82 15.52
CA ARG A 80 15.03 -10.87 15.47
C ARG A 80 15.38 -11.31 16.86
N ARG A 81 15.55 -12.61 17.04
CA ARG A 81 15.99 -13.19 18.31
C ARG A 81 17.50 -13.37 18.30
N ILE A 82 18.19 -12.71 19.22
CA ILE A 82 19.65 -12.75 19.36
C ILE A 82 19.97 -12.99 20.83
N GLY A 83 20.75 -14.03 21.12
CA GLY A 83 21.13 -14.35 22.50
C GLY A 83 19.96 -14.52 23.47
N GLY A 84 18.80 -15.01 22.99
CA GLY A 84 17.60 -15.20 23.83
C GLY A 84 16.68 -13.98 23.95
N ALA A 85 17.12 -12.78 23.57
CA ALA A 85 16.31 -11.55 23.54
C ALA A 85 15.77 -11.24 22.15
N ASN A 86 14.58 -10.61 22.07
CA ASN A 86 13.98 -10.17 20.83
C ASN A 86 14.32 -8.70 20.56
N PHE A 87 14.99 -8.44 19.47
CA PHE A 87 15.36 -7.09 19.03
C PHE A 87 14.52 -6.67 17.82
N GLN A 88 14.11 -5.42 17.83
CA GLN A 88 13.43 -4.78 16.70
C GLN A 88 14.49 -4.15 15.79
N VAL A 89 14.79 -4.81 14.67
CA VAL A 89 15.87 -4.40 13.77
C VAL A 89 15.31 -3.65 12.59
N PRO A 90 15.68 -2.38 12.36
CA PRO A 90 15.28 -1.62 11.18
C PRO A 90 15.98 -2.14 9.93
N THR A 91 15.20 -2.41 8.88
CA THR A 91 15.69 -2.91 7.59
C THR A 91 15.11 -2.09 6.45
N GLU A 92 15.95 -1.73 5.47
CA GLU A 92 15.48 -1.08 4.26
C GLU A 92 14.63 -2.03 3.42
N LEU A 93 13.63 -1.45 2.77
CA LEU A 93 12.72 -2.19 1.92
C LEU A 93 13.22 -2.27 0.48
N ARG A 94 13.12 -3.45 -0.12
CA ARG A 94 13.31 -3.61 -1.56
C ARG A 94 12.16 -2.92 -2.32
N PRO A 95 12.38 -2.39 -3.56
CA PRO A 95 11.36 -1.67 -4.32
C PRO A 95 10.02 -2.41 -4.44
N GLU A 96 10.06 -3.70 -4.79
CA GLU A 96 8.85 -4.53 -4.90
C GLU A 96 8.06 -4.66 -3.57
N ARG A 97 8.79 -4.68 -2.45
CA ARG A 97 8.20 -4.77 -1.11
C ARG A 97 7.58 -3.45 -0.69
N LYS A 98 8.21 -2.31 -1.05
CA LYS A 98 7.67 -0.96 -0.82
C LYS A 98 6.29 -0.81 -1.43
N VAL A 99 6.17 -1.11 -2.75
CA VAL A 99 4.89 -1.06 -3.47
C VAL A 99 3.85 -2.01 -2.86
N SER A 100 4.25 -3.23 -2.51
CA SER A 100 3.32 -4.19 -1.88
C SER A 100 2.80 -3.71 -0.52
N LEU A 101 3.64 -3.08 0.29
CA LEU A 101 3.24 -2.56 1.60
C LEU A 101 2.34 -1.33 1.48
N SER A 102 2.64 -0.40 0.56
CA SER A 102 1.79 0.78 0.34
C SER A 102 0.38 0.38 -0.07
N MET A 103 0.24 -0.54 -1.04
CA MET A 103 -1.06 -1.06 -1.47
C MET A 103 -1.83 -1.73 -0.32
N LYS A 104 -1.16 -2.62 0.43
CA LYS A 104 -1.78 -3.32 1.56
C LYS A 104 -2.20 -2.38 2.68
N ASN A 105 -1.38 -1.39 3.02
CA ASN A 105 -1.71 -0.39 4.03
C ASN A 105 -2.91 0.45 3.58
N MET A 106 -2.93 0.94 2.35
CA MET A 106 -4.05 1.70 1.81
C MET A 106 -5.36 0.91 1.89
N ILE A 107 -5.36 -0.35 1.46
CA ILE A 107 -6.54 -1.22 1.52
C ILE A 107 -6.97 -1.49 2.97
N LEU A 108 -6.00 -1.78 3.86
CA LEU A 108 -6.27 -2.06 5.26
C LEU A 108 -6.95 -0.88 5.95
N TYR A 109 -6.43 0.33 5.75
CA TYR A 109 -6.98 1.53 6.38
C TYR A 109 -8.28 2.00 5.70
N ALA A 110 -8.42 1.84 4.39
CA ALA A 110 -9.70 2.02 3.72
C ALA A 110 -10.80 1.12 4.34
N ARG A 111 -10.51 -0.16 4.58
CA ARG A 111 -11.46 -1.08 5.24
C ARG A 111 -11.86 -0.66 6.65
N LYS A 112 -10.97 0.02 7.38
CA LYS A 112 -11.23 0.52 8.74
C LYS A 112 -12.07 1.80 8.78
N ARG A 113 -12.19 2.51 7.65
CA ARG A 113 -13.03 3.72 7.58
C ARG A 113 -14.51 3.39 7.70
N SER A 114 -15.29 4.32 8.25
CA SER A 114 -16.75 4.33 8.13
C SER A 114 -17.15 4.70 6.70
N GLY A 115 -18.27 4.19 6.23
CA GLY A 115 -18.81 4.46 4.89
C GLY A 115 -19.75 3.33 4.44
N ARG A 116 -20.58 3.59 3.45
CA ARG A 116 -21.58 2.63 2.94
C ARG A 116 -20.94 1.53 2.11
N SER A 117 -20.06 1.91 1.19
CA SER A 117 -19.43 0.98 0.25
C SER A 117 -17.91 0.97 0.41
N MET A 118 -17.27 -0.11 -0.07
CA MET A 118 -15.79 -0.17 -0.10
C MET A 118 -15.20 0.85 -1.08
N ALA A 119 -15.92 1.20 -2.15
CA ALA A 119 -15.49 2.23 -3.10
C ALA A 119 -15.41 3.62 -2.45
N GLU A 120 -16.44 4.01 -1.67
CA GLU A 120 -16.43 5.26 -0.90
C GLU A 120 -15.27 5.32 0.12
N LYS A 121 -15.07 4.22 0.86
CA LYS A 121 -14.01 4.09 1.86
C LYS A 121 -12.62 4.21 1.21
N LEU A 122 -12.44 3.56 0.07
CA LEU A 122 -11.19 3.58 -0.69
C LEU A 122 -10.94 4.98 -1.28
N CYS A 123 -11.95 5.61 -1.88
CA CYS A 123 -11.88 6.99 -2.36
C CYS A 123 -11.46 7.95 -1.24
N ALA A 124 -12.10 7.86 -0.06
CA ALA A 124 -11.77 8.72 1.07
C ALA A 124 -10.33 8.52 1.59
N GLU A 125 -9.82 7.27 1.58
CA GLU A 125 -8.42 7.01 1.96
C GLU A 125 -7.43 7.50 0.91
N ILE A 126 -7.74 7.37 -0.39
CA ILE A 126 -6.90 7.88 -1.49
C ILE A 126 -6.76 9.40 -1.39
N VAL A 127 -7.87 10.13 -1.24
CA VAL A 127 -7.85 11.59 -1.13
C VAL A 127 -7.08 12.04 0.11
N ALA A 128 -7.30 11.40 1.26
CA ALA A 128 -6.54 11.70 2.48
C ALA A 128 -5.04 11.43 2.29
N ALA A 129 -4.68 10.28 1.71
CA ALA A 129 -3.28 9.92 1.46
C ALA A 129 -2.60 10.86 0.44
N TYR A 130 -3.33 11.36 -0.55
CA TYR A 130 -2.83 12.38 -1.47
C TYR A 130 -2.44 13.66 -0.76
N ASN A 131 -3.23 14.07 0.24
CA ASN A 131 -2.98 15.25 1.08
C ASN A 131 -2.00 14.99 2.24
N ASN A 132 -1.33 13.82 2.27
CA ASN A 132 -0.45 13.38 3.35
C ASN A 132 -1.16 13.20 4.70
N GLU A 133 -2.41 12.77 4.64
CA GLU A 133 -3.27 12.51 5.79
C GLU A 133 -3.79 11.06 5.76
N GLY A 134 -4.59 10.71 6.76
CA GLY A 134 -5.25 9.42 6.81
C GLY A 134 -4.46 8.32 7.52
N GLY A 135 -5.12 7.18 7.71
CA GLY A 135 -4.58 6.07 8.49
C GLY A 135 -3.39 5.38 7.82
N ALA A 136 -3.41 5.27 6.51
CA ALA A 136 -2.33 4.65 5.74
C ALA A 136 -1.04 5.50 5.79
N PHE A 137 -1.18 6.82 5.68
CA PHE A 137 -0.05 7.75 5.82
C PHE A 137 0.51 7.73 7.25
N LYS A 138 -0.34 7.82 8.26
CA LYS A 138 0.07 7.71 9.66
C LYS A 138 0.82 6.40 9.94
N ARG A 139 0.38 5.29 9.36
CA ARG A 139 1.08 4.00 9.49
C ARG A 139 2.51 4.05 8.95
N LYS A 140 2.74 4.74 7.83
CA LYS A 140 4.10 4.97 7.31
C LYS A 140 4.94 5.74 8.33
N GLU A 141 4.41 6.84 8.86
CA GLU A 141 5.13 7.65 9.85
C GLU A 141 5.45 6.86 11.12
N ASP A 142 4.48 6.09 11.64
CA ASP A 142 4.70 5.24 12.82
C ASP A 142 5.81 4.20 12.57
N MET A 143 5.86 3.61 11.36
CA MET A 143 6.93 2.68 10.99
C MET A 143 8.30 3.38 10.94
N HIS A 144 8.37 4.60 10.42
CA HIS A 144 9.61 5.38 10.38
C HIS A 144 10.05 5.79 11.79
N LYS A 145 9.13 6.24 12.64
CA LYS A 145 9.41 6.57 14.06
C LYS A 145 9.91 5.35 14.83
N MET A 146 9.28 4.18 14.63
CA MET A 146 9.76 2.93 15.25
C MET A 146 11.15 2.54 14.75
N ALA A 147 11.44 2.73 13.46
CA ALA A 147 12.76 2.43 12.91
C ALA A 147 13.83 3.37 13.46
N GLU A 148 13.51 4.65 13.64
CA GLU A 148 14.42 5.64 14.23
C GLU A 148 14.70 5.34 15.70
N ALA A 149 13.67 5.05 16.49
CA ALA A 149 13.82 4.66 17.91
C ALA A 149 14.69 3.40 18.09
N ASN A 150 14.71 2.50 17.11
CA ASN A 150 15.49 1.27 17.13
C ASN A 150 16.79 1.34 16.30
N LYS A 151 17.23 2.53 15.90
CA LYS A 151 18.40 2.72 15.03
C LYS A 151 19.68 2.11 15.60
N ALA A 152 19.82 2.08 16.93
CA ALA A 152 20.96 1.46 17.60
C ALA A 152 21.13 -0.04 17.26
N PHE A 153 20.05 -0.74 16.91
CA PHE A 153 20.07 -2.15 16.56
C PHE A 153 20.24 -2.42 15.06
N ALA A 154 20.49 -1.40 14.25
CA ALA A 154 20.65 -1.55 12.80
C ALA A 154 21.85 -2.45 12.40
N HIS A 155 22.88 -2.56 13.25
CA HIS A 155 24.02 -3.44 13.02
C HIS A 155 23.68 -4.94 13.10
N PHE A 156 22.55 -5.32 13.67
CA PHE A 156 22.04 -6.70 13.65
C PHE A 156 21.31 -7.07 12.35
N ARG A 157 21.48 -6.30 11.32
CA ARG A 157 20.93 -6.50 9.98
C ARG A 157 21.82 -7.48 9.20
N PHE A 158 21.40 -8.76 9.10
CA PHE A 158 22.06 -9.80 8.32
C PHE A 158 21.18 -10.21 7.13
#